data_63aab0d79c7e44d6832cbbc6f4eab382
#
_entry.id   63aab0d79c7e44d6832cbbc6f4eab382
#
_cell.length_a   1.000
_cell.length_b   1.000
_cell.length_c   1.000
_cell.angle_alpha   90.00
_cell.angle_beta   90.00
_cell.angle_gamma   90.00
#
_symmetry.space_group_name_H-M   'P 1'
#
loop_
_entity.id
_entity.type
_entity.pdbx_description
1 polymer ?
#
loop_
_entity_poly.entity_id
_entity_poly.type
_entity_poly.pdbx_seq_one_letter_code
_entity_poly.pdbx_strand_id
1 'polypeptide(L)'
;MLGYCNNKPNSQSYPAGLKYFYPNIGNFIALIGNLRTVRDMITLSGNIRKSGQPCEWLPVPNRGLIVPDTRRSDHAPFWDNGYPAIMVTDTANMRNPHYHQPSDKIETLDLDFLAGVCRGLVEAIGYL
;
A
#
# COMPACT_ATOMS: atom_id res chain seq x y z
N MET A 1 -6.54 -5.13 -0.17
CA MET A 1 -7.42 -4.28 0.68
C MET A 1 -7.07 -2.82 0.45
N LEU A 2 -8.06 -1.93 0.42
CA LEU A 2 -7.85 -0.52 0.04
C LEU A 2 -8.63 0.48 0.91
N GLY A 3 -9.47 0.04 1.84
CA GLY A 3 -10.45 0.89 2.49
C GLY A 3 -10.33 1.02 4.01
N TYR A 4 -9.36 0.37 4.64
CA TYR A 4 -9.19 0.51 6.09
C TYR A 4 -8.25 1.68 6.40
N CYS A 5 -8.74 2.62 7.20
CA CYS A 5 -8.01 3.80 7.65
C CYS A 5 -8.09 3.93 9.17
N ASN A 6 -7.00 4.35 9.81
CA ASN A 6 -6.97 4.63 11.23
C ASN A 6 -6.06 5.82 11.51
N ASN A 7 -6.65 6.93 11.96
CA ASN A 7 -5.94 8.19 12.23
C ASN A 7 -5.32 8.28 13.63
N LYS A 8 -5.39 7.20 14.42
CA LYS A 8 -4.79 7.20 15.77
C LYS A 8 -3.26 7.05 15.69
N PRO A 9 -2.51 7.66 16.59
CA PRO A 9 -1.07 7.41 16.71
C PRO A 9 -0.80 5.92 16.94
N ASN A 10 0.30 5.42 16.38
CA ASN A 10 0.74 4.03 16.46
C ASN A 10 -0.27 3.00 15.91
N SER A 11 -1.12 3.43 14.98
CA SER A 11 -2.10 2.56 14.32
C SER A 11 -1.52 1.78 13.12
N GLN A 12 -0.27 2.05 12.74
CA GLN A 12 0.43 1.36 11.67
C GLN A 12 1.59 0.54 12.22
N SER A 13 1.58 -0.76 11.95
CA SER A 13 2.68 -1.67 12.24
C SER A 13 3.54 -1.91 11.00
N TYR A 14 4.80 -2.34 11.22
CA TYR A 14 5.76 -2.59 10.15
C TYR A 14 6.61 -3.81 10.45
N PRO A 15 7.12 -4.53 9.43
CA PRO A 15 8.24 -5.44 9.58
C PRO A 15 9.46 -4.74 10.18
N ALA A 16 10.37 -5.51 10.77
CA ALA A 16 11.53 -4.98 11.48
C ALA A 16 12.31 -3.93 10.66
N GLY A 17 12.56 -2.78 11.26
CA GLY A 17 13.35 -1.69 10.70
C GLY A 17 12.58 -0.66 9.89
N LEU A 18 11.47 -1.02 9.23
CA LEU A 18 10.72 -0.08 8.37
C LEU A 18 10.03 1.03 9.15
N LYS A 19 9.68 0.82 10.42
CA LYS A 19 9.05 1.82 11.28
C LYS A 19 9.84 3.13 11.44
N TYR A 20 11.13 3.12 11.15
CA TYR A 20 11.97 4.32 11.24
C TYR A 20 11.89 5.22 10.01
N PHE A 21 11.32 4.73 8.90
CA PHE A 21 11.29 5.40 7.61
C PHE A 21 9.86 5.79 7.17
N TYR A 22 8.84 5.26 7.83
CA TYR A 22 7.45 5.42 7.42
C TYR A 22 6.56 5.93 8.55
N PRO A 23 5.39 6.56 8.23
CA PRO A 23 4.48 7.11 9.24
C PRO A 23 3.95 6.04 10.20
N ASN A 24 3.74 6.39 11.46
CA ASN A 24 3.13 5.51 12.46
C ASN A 24 1.59 5.61 12.53
N ILE A 25 0.99 6.42 11.66
CA ILE A 25 -0.47 6.62 11.55
C ILE A 25 -0.95 5.91 10.29
N GLY A 26 -1.95 5.05 10.44
CA GLY A 26 -2.48 4.21 9.36
C GLY A 26 -3.52 4.92 8.48
N ASN A 27 -3.17 6.06 7.86
CA ASN A 27 -4.07 6.88 7.04
C ASN A 27 -3.56 7.12 5.61
N PHE A 28 -2.65 6.30 5.14
CA PHE A 28 -2.09 6.38 3.79
C PHE A 28 -2.37 5.10 2.99
N ILE A 29 -2.30 5.20 1.67
CA ILE A 29 -2.22 4.05 0.77
C ILE A 29 -0.75 3.72 0.48
N ALA A 30 -0.40 2.44 0.45
CA ALA A 30 0.94 1.98 0.15
C ALA A 30 1.04 1.39 -1.27
N LEU A 31 2.12 1.75 -1.97
CA LEU A 31 2.55 1.13 -3.22
C LEU A 31 3.77 0.25 -2.92
N ILE A 32 3.67 -1.05 -3.19
CA ILE A 32 4.79 -1.98 -2.98
C ILE A 32 5.16 -2.58 -4.32
N GLY A 33 6.40 -2.37 -4.74
CA GLY A 33 6.85 -2.79 -6.05
C GLY A 33 8.28 -3.30 -6.08
N ASN A 34 8.66 -4.04 -7.13
CA ASN A 34 10.03 -4.46 -7.32
C ASN A 34 10.89 -3.29 -7.85
N LEU A 35 12.21 -3.48 -7.90
CA LEU A 35 13.14 -2.41 -8.31
C LEU A 35 12.88 -1.87 -9.73
N ARG A 36 12.25 -2.66 -10.60
CA ARG A 36 11.88 -2.24 -11.96
C ARG A 36 10.76 -1.20 -11.97
N THR A 37 9.95 -1.15 -10.93
CA THR A 37 8.80 -0.24 -10.82
C THR A 37 9.08 1.04 -10.04
N VAL A 38 10.33 1.30 -9.65
CA VAL A 38 10.68 2.48 -8.82
C VAL A 38 10.22 3.80 -9.47
N ARG A 39 10.45 3.97 -10.78
CA ARG A 39 10.02 5.18 -11.50
C ARG A 39 8.50 5.34 -11.48
N ASP A 40 7.78 4.24 -11.75
CA ASP A 40 6.32 4.23 -11.78
C ASP A 40 5.75 4.51 -10.38
N MET A 41 6.34 3.92 -9.32
CA MET A 41 5.93 4.21 -7.94
C MET A 41 6.16 5.67 -7.55
N ILE A 42 7.26 6.29 -7.97
CA ILE A 42 7.52 7.72 -7.73
C ILE A 42 6.45 8.56 -8.44
N THR A 43 6.16 8.27 -9.71
CA THR A 43 5.15 8.98 -10.49
C THR A 43 3.76 8.81 -9.88
N LEU A 44 3.36 7.57 -9.60
CA LEU A 44 2.06 7.26 -9.00
C LEU A 44 1.90 7.92 -7.63
N SER A 45 2.85 7.72 -6.71
CA SER A 45 2.75 8.28 -5.37
C SER A 45 2.72 9.80 -5.36
N GLY A 46 3.50 10.44 -6.24
CA GLY A 46 3.50 11.89 -6.40
C GLY A 46 2.14 12.43 -6.85
N ASN A 47 1.50 11.79 -7.83
CA ASN A 47 0.19 12.21 -8.33
C ASN A 47 -0.94 11.86 -7.36
N ILE A 48 -0.90 10.69 -6.70
CA ILE A 48 -1.85 10.35 -5.63
C ILE A 48 -1.80 11.40 -4.50
N ARG A 49 -0.61 11.82 -4.08
CA ARG A 49 -0.47 12.88 -3.05
C ARG A 49 -1.01 14.22 -3.53
N LYS A 50 -0.84 14.58 -4.80
CA LYS A 50 -1.41 15.81 -5.38
C LYS A 50 -2.95 15.80 -5.37
N SER A 51 -3.59 14.65 -5.48
CA SER A 51 -5.04 14.53 -5.35
C SER A 51 -5.56 14.64 -3.91
N GLY A 52 -4.66 14.83 -2.93
CA GLY A 52 -4.98 14.96 -1.51
C GLY A 52 -4.97 13.64 -0.73
N GLN A 53 -4.67 12.51 -1.37
CA GLN A 53 -4.60 11.21 -0.70
C GLN A 53 -3.18 10.91 -0.21
N PRO A 54 -2.93 10.71 1.10
CA PRO A 54 -1.63 10.28 1.59
C PRO A 54 -1.21 8.95 0.97
N CYS A 55 0.02 8.89 0.47
CA CYS A 55 0.54 7.73 -0.22
C CYS A 55 2.02 7.50 0.13
N GLU A 56 2.37 6.29 0.48
CA GLU A 56 3.76 5.85 0.69
C GLU A 56 4.13 4.77 -0.33
N TRP A 57 5.42 4.58 -0.57
CA TRP A 57 5.88 3.54 -1.49
C TRP A 57 7.13 2.84 -0.96
N LEU A 58 7.21 1.53 -1.22
CA LEU A 58 8.30 0.66 -0.79
C LEU A 58 8.84 -0.13 -1.98
N PRO A 59 10.11 0.13 -2.40
CA PRO A 59 10.77 -0.73 -3.36
C PRO A 59 11.34 -1.96 -2.63
N VAL A 60 11.05 -3.14 -3.15
CA VAL A 60 11.56 -4.38 -2.57
C VAL A 60 12.53 -5.09 -3.51
N PRO A 61 13.78 -5.30 -3.08
CA PRO A 61 14.77 -6.04 -3.84
C PRO A 61 14.52 -7.56 -3.77
N ASN A 62 15.25 -8.30 -4.57
CA ASN A 62 15.25 -9.77 -4.56
C ASN A 62 13.84 -10.39 -4.54
N ARG A 63 12.94 -9.89 -5.42
CA ARG A 63 11.56 -10.38 -5.53
C ARG A 63 10.76 -10.34 -4.20
N GLY A 64 11.14 -9.48 -3.28
CA GLY A 64 10.49 -9.34 -1.96
C GLY A 64 10.88 -10.38 -0.92
N LEU A 65 11.84 -11.27 -1.20
CA LEU A 65 12.24 -12.34 -0.27
C LEU A 65 12.87 -11.81 1.03
N ILE A 66 13.42 -10.59 1.00
CA ILE A 66 14.00 -9.93 2.19
C ILE A 66 12.91 -9.48 3.18
N VAL A 67 11.72 -9.16 2.66
CA VAL A 67 10.55 -8.78 3.47
C VAL A 67 9.36 -9.64 3.04
N PRO A 68 9.23 -10.88 3.54
CA PRO A 68 8.25 -11.87 3.06
C PRO A 68 6.80 -11.36 3.07
N ASP A 69 6.44 -10.50 4.02
CA ASP A 69 5.10 -9.89 4.09
C ASP A 69 4.72 -9.09 2.84
N THR A 70 5.70 -8.60 2.08
CA THR A 70 5.46 -7.89 0.82
C THR A 70 5.01 -8.81 -0.32
N ARG A 71 5.08 -10.13 -0.15
CA ARG A 71 4.74 -11.14 -1.17
C ARG A 71 3.34 -11.73 -1.03
N ARG A 72 2.51 -11.22 -0.14
CA ARG A 72 1.22 -11.84 0.26
C ARG A 72 0.04 -11.49 -0.66
N SER A 73 0.28 -11.29 -1.98
CA SER A 73 -0.78 -11.03 -2.96
C SER A 73 -0.33 -11.42 -4.38
N ASP A 74 -1.20 -11.24 -5.35
CA ASP A 74 -1.09 -11.73 -6.74
C ASP A 74 0.07 -11.11 -7.54
N HIS A 75 0.70 -10.05 -7.06
CA HIS A 75 1.88 -9.46 -7.68
C HIS A 75 3.15 -10.34 -7.53
N ALA A 76 3.22 -11.20 -6.52
CA ALA A 76 4.40 -12.01 -6.24
C ALA A 76 4.77 -12.97 -7.39
N PRO A 77 3.84 -13.71 -8.02
CA PRO A 77 4.14 -14.50 -9.21
C PRO A 77 4.71 -13.71 -10.38
N PHE A 78 4.29 -12.44 -10.56
CA PHE A 78 4.88 -11.56 -11.58
C PHE A 78 6.35 -11.28 -11.28
N TRP A 79 6.68 -10.98 -10.01
CA TRP A 79 8.06 -10.77 -9.60
C TRP A 79 8.93 -12.03 -9.77
N ASP A 80 8.38 -13.21 -9.48
CA ASP A 80 9.07 -14.49 -9.64
C ASP A 80 9.42 -14.79 -11.10
N ASN A 81 8.56 -14.34 -12.02
CA ASN A 81 8.77 -14.44 -13.45
C ASN A 81 9.50 -13.22 -14.05
N GLY A 82 10.03 -12.32 -13.22
CA GLY A 82 10.82 -11.18 -13.65
C GLY A 82 10.02 -10.00 -14.22
N TYR A 83 8.71 -10.00 -14.09
CA TYR A 83 7.85 -8.90 -14.56
C TYR A 83 7.79 -7.75 -13.54
N PRO A 84 7.63 -6.50 -14.02
CA PRO A 84 7.27 -5.37 -13.16
C PRO A 84 5.84 -5.54 -12.66
N ALA A 85 5.63 -5.32 -11.37
CA ALA A 85 4.30 -5.29 -10.76
C ALA A 85 4.31 -4.44 -9.50
N ILE A 86 3.21 -3.72 -9.26
CA ILE A 86 2.99 -2.88 -8.08
C ILE A 86 1.73 -3.35 -7.37
N MET A 87 1.84 -3.66 -6.08
CA MET A 87 0.70 -3.89 -5.21
C MET A 87 0.25 -2.56 -4.59
N VAL A 88 -1.04 -2.27 -4.68
CA VAL A 88 -1.67 -1.14 -3.98
C VAL A 88 -2.41 -1.69 -2.76
N THR A 89 -2.11 -1.18 -1.56
CA THR A 89 -2.67 -1.76 -0.33
C THR A 89 -2.81 -0.72 0.79
N ASP A 90 -3.83 -0.90 1.63
CA ASP A 90 -3.96 -0.25 2.94
C ASP A 90 -3.13 -0.91 4.04
N THR A 91 -2.16 -1.76 3.65
CA THR A 91 -1.26 -2.55 4.50
C THR A 91 -1.92 -3.72 5.28
N ALA A 92 -3.17 -4.03 4.98
CA ALA A 92 -3.86 -5.23 5.45
C ALA A 92 -3.67 -5.51 6.97
N ASN A 93 -3.15 -6.69 7.33
CA ASN A 93 -2.97 -7.11 8.72
C ASN A 93 -2.01 -6.23 9.56
N MET A 94 -1.24 -5.36 8.93
CA MET A 94 -0.36 -4.41 9.65
C MET A 94 -1.10 -3.17 10.16
N ARG A 95 -2.37 -3.02 9.77
CA ARG A 95 -3.24 -1.90 10.17
C ARG A 95 -4.62 -2.36 10.58
N ASN A 96 -5.24 -3.28 9.80
CA ASN A 96 -6.63 -3.69 9.97
C ASN A 96 -6.74 -4.91 10.90
N PRO A 97 -7.31 -4.77 12.12
CA PRO A 97 -7.49 -5.89 13.04
C PRO A 97 -8.57 -6.89 12.55
N HIS A 98 -9.39 -6.50 11.57
CA HIS A 98 -10.44 -7.34 10.99
C HIS A 98 -9.97 -8.18 9.80
N TYR A 99 -8.71 -8.01 9.36
CA TYR A 99 -8.15 -8.70 8.21
C TYR A 99 -8.32 -10.21 8.32
N HIS A 100 -9.01 -10.81 7.34
CA HIS A 100 -9.36 -12.24 7.30
C HIS A 100 -10.16 -12.74 8.52
N GLN A 101 -10.91 -11.87 9.18
CA GLN A 101 -11.80 -12.21 10.28
C GLN A 101 -13.27 -12.09 9.86
N PRO A 102 -14.21 -12.79 10.53
CA PRO A 102 -15.65 -12.60 10.30
C PRO A 102 -16.14 -11.16 10.53
N SER A 103 -15.36 -10.37 11.25
CA SER A 103 -15.61 -8.95 11.52
C SER A 103 -15.15 -8.01 10.41
N ASP A 104 -14.51 -8.52 9.33
CA ASP A 104 -14.12 -7.71 8.17
C ASP A 104 -15.34 -7.42 7.29
N LYS A 105 -15.99 -6.32 7.60
CA LYS A 105 -17.27 -5.90 7.01
C LYS A 105 -17.17 -4.46 6.51
N ILE A 106 -18.11 -4.07 5.64
CA ILE A 106 -18.14 -2.72 5.06
C ILE A 106 -18.19 -1.62 6.13
N GLU A 107 -18.84 -1.87 7.27
CA GLU A 107 -18.95 -0.92 8.38
C GLU A 107 -17.59 -0.64 9.06
N THR A 108 -16.58 -1.47 8.83
CA THR A 108 -15.22 -1.26 9.36
C THR A 108 -14.34 -0.44 8.42
N LEU A 109 -14.82 -0.16 7.21
CA LEU A 109 -14.09 0.61 6.20
C LEU A 109 -14.35 2.11 6.34
N ASP A 110 -13.36 2.90 5.98
CA ASP A 110 -13.49 4.35 5.78
C ASP A 110 -13.78 4.60 4.29
N LEU A 111 -15.05 4.90 3.97
CA LEU A 111 -15.49 5.07 2.58
C LEU A 111 -14.93 6.36 1.95
N ASP A 112 -14.68 7.39 2.74
CA ASP A 112 -14.06 8.63 2.25
C ASP A 112 -12.59 8.38 1.90
N PHE A 113 -11.87 7.63 2.74
CA PHE A 113 -10.51 7.18 2.44
C PHE A 113 -10.48 6.31 1.17
N LEU A 114 -11.38 5.34 1.04
CA LEU A 114 -11.47 4.47 -0.14
C LEU A 114 -11.75 5.29 -1.42
N ALA A 115 -12.68 6.24 -1.35
CA ALA A 115 -12.99 7.12 -2.48
C ALA A 115 -11.78 8.01 -2.85
N GLY A 116 -11.05 8.51 -1.86
CA GLY A 116 -9.81 9.25 -2.05
C GLY A 116 -8.73 8.42 -2.74
N VAL A 117 -8.55 7.18 -2.32
CA VAL A 117 -7.62 6.22 -2.95
C VAL A 117 -8.01 5.97 -4.40
N CYS A 118 -9.29 5.68 -4.68
CA CYS A 118 -9.78 5.45 -6.05
C CYS A 118 -9.54 6.66 -6.95
N ARG A 119 -9.86 7.87 -6.49
CA ARG A 119 -9.64 9.12 -7.22
C ARG A 119 -8.16 9.32 -7.52
N GLY A 120 -7.31 9.20 -6.49
CA GLY A 120 -5.88 9.36 -6.63
C GLY A 120 -5.26 8.37 -7.63
N LEU A 121 -5.72 7.11 -7.63
CA LEU A 121 -5.26 6.10 -8.59
C LEU A 121 -5.70 6.41 -10.01
N VAL A 122 -6.97 6.80 -10.22
CA VAL A 122 -7.49 7.16 -11.56
C VAL A 122 -6.69 8.32 -12.14
N GLU A 123 -6.44 9.36 -11.36
CA GLU A 123 -5.62 10.50 -11.79
C GLU A 123 -4.17 10.09 -12.06
N ALA A 124 -3.57 9.28 -11.19
CA ALA A 124 -2.16 8.92 -11.27
C ALA A 124 -1.82 7.98 -12.44
N ILE A 125 -2.70 7.03 -12.78
CA ILE A 125 -2.48 6.06 -13.87
C ILE A 125 -2.36 6.76 -15.22
N GLY A 126 -3.03 7.89 -15.41
CA GLY A 126 -2.93 8.69 -16.64
C GLY A 126 -1.53 9.24 -16.93
N TYR A 127 -0.61 9.16 -15.97
CA TYR A 127 0.78 9.65 -16.09
C TYR A 127 1.82 8.53 -16.27
N LEU A 128 1.39 7.27 -16.30
CA LEU A 128 2.25 6.14 -16.63
C LEU A 128 2.35 5.96 -18.13
#